data_b8ef47fe186b9a6f56f428ef78458396
#
_entry.id   b8ef47fe186b9a6f56f428ef78458396
#
_cell.length_a   1.000
_cell.length_b   1.000
_cell.length_c   1.000
_cell.angle_alpha   90.00
_cell.angle_beta   90.00
_cell.angle_gamma   90.00
#
_symmetry.space_group_name_H-M   'P 1'
#
loop_
_entity.id
_entity.type
_entity.pdbx_description
1 polymer ?
#
loop_
_entity_poly.entity_id
_entity_poly.type
_entity_poly.pdbx_seq_one_letter_code
_entity_poly.pdbx_strand_id
1 'polypeptide(L)'
;YRNFIRGEFIDADHAVGIKHDIFLQGFKKSYKTNTAGWGSIRFTLCTDPNGFRSACKNQYRYLKDFDIGFIGDSNTEPVGINYEDSFVGIIDNEFKDKKIANLAISSSSPAIYYAKINFLLSNEYKFKEIVVFIDPSDMLEDVACYGLEDDVVVRKMDSAICTSVPLNLNEKIFTLVRSNLKLSFVLFKTIHKTLNNLGLFEYKMPNKILNDPRSSWTHNYNKKYYNDLDIKQSIDITIKNMEKLSDLLKRNNIDLSVAVYPFPGTLKYDTPT
;
A
#
# COMPACT_ATOMS: atom_id res chain seq x y z
N TYR A 1 6.53 5.26 -7.15
CA TYR A 1 6.12 3.86 -7.14
C TYR A 1 6.85 3.05 -8.21
N ARG A 2 6.79 3.46 -9.47
CA ARG A 2 7.60 2.84 -10.55
C ARG A 2 9.10 2.83 -10.26
N ASN A 3 9.63 3.82 -9.58
CA ASN A 3 11.05 3.86 -9.21
C ASN A 3 11.36 3.03 -7.97
N PHE A 4 10.42 2.91 -7.08
CA PHE A 4 10.45 1.98 -5.97
C PHE A 4 10.44 0.55 -6.51
N ILE A 5 9.56 0.25 -7.46
CA ILE A 5 9.49 -1.01 -8.20
C ILE A 5 10.75 -1.23 -9.04
N ARG A 6 11.31 -0.21 -9.70
CA ARG A 6 12.49 -0.37 -10.57
C ARG A 6 13.79 -0.58 -9.82
N GLY A 7 13.87 -0.24 -8.56
CA GLY A 7 15.17 -0.24 -7.89
C GLY A 7 15.49 -1.49 -7.09
N GLU A 8 14.57 -2.06 -6.34
CA GLU A 8 14.90 -3.09 -5.34
C GLU A 8 13.84 -4.18 -5.15
N PHE A 9 12.64 -3.96 -5.69
CA PHE A 9 11.56 -4.95 -5.67
C PHE A 9 11.63 -5.97 -6.79
N ILE A 10 12.52 -5.77 -7.74
CA ILE A 10 12.39 -6.33 -9.08
C ILE A 10 12.55 -7.84 -9.15
N ASP A 11 13.27 -8.46 -8.24
CA ASP A 11 13.66 -9.84 -8.47
C ASP A 11 12.77 -10.90 -7.84
N ALA A 12 11.90 -10.54 -6.90
CA ALA A 12 11.09 -11.56 -6.22
C ALA A 12 9.58 -11.42 -6.43
N ASP A 13 9.04 -10.22 -6.60
CA ASP A 13 7.62 -9.98 -6.39
C ASP A 13 6.80 -9.65 -7.63
N HIS A 14 7.39 -9.38 -8.77
CA HIS A 14 6.66 -9.40 -10.06
C HIS A 14 6.02 -10.78 -10.33
N ALA A 15 6.53 -11.82 -9.69
CA ALA A 15 5.97 -13.15 -9.77
C ALA A 15 4.64 -13.32 -9.01
N VAL A 16 4.37 -12.50 -7.98
CA VAL A 16 3.18 -12.59 -7.11
C VAL A 16 2.02 -11.75 -7.62
N GLY A 17 2.32 -10.52 -8.05
CA GLY A 17 1.32 -9.59 -8.55
C GLY A 17 0.72 -10.03 -9.89
N ILE A 18 -0.58 -9.89 -10.03
CA ILE A 18 -1.30 -10.08 -11.29
C ILE A 18 -2.11 -8.82 -11.62
N LYS A 19 -2.29 -8.53 -12.90
CA LYS A 19 -3.22 -7.51 -13.34
C LYS A 19 -4.66 -8.01 -13.13
N HIS A 20 -5.54 -7.11 -12.68
CA HIS A 20 -6.96 -7.36 -12.56
C HIS A 20 -7.75 -6.31 -13.34
N ASP A 21 -8.72 -6.72 -14.14
CA ASP A 21 -9.41 -5.81 -15.07
C ASP A 21 -10.39 -4.86 -14.37
N ILE A 22 -10.88 -5.20 -13.18
CA ILE A 22 -11.84 -4.37 -12.42
C ILE A 22 -11.14 -3.44 -11.44
N PHE A 23 -10.19 -3.95 -10.64
CA PHE A 23 -9.52 -3.21 -9.56
C PHE A 23 -8.00 -3.14 -9.71
N LEU A 24 -7.52 -3.24 -10.95
CA LEU A 24 -6.17 -3.06 -11.47
C LEU A 24 -5.15 -4.10 -11.06
N GLN A 25 -5.13 -4.59 -9.84
CA GLN A 25 -4.08 -5.48 -9.34
C GLN A 25 -4.58 -6.45 -8.28
N GLY A 26 -3.99 -7.64 -8.28
CA GLY A 26 -4.26 -8.72 -7.34
C GLY A 26 -3.01 -9.54 -7.10
N PHE A 27 -3.13 -10.61 -6.35
CA PHE A 27 -2.06 -11.60 -6.17
C PHE A 27 -2.43 -12.93 -6.83
N LYS A 28 -1.40 -13.68 -7.20
CA LYS A 28 -1.56 -15.07 -7.59
C LYS A 28 -2.20 -15.87 -6.46
N LYS A 29 -3.10 -16.78 -6.82
CA LYS A 29 -3.79 -17.66 -5.89
C LYS A 29 -2.86 -18.77 -5.41
N SER A 30 -2.99 -19.16 -4.13
CA SER A 30 -2.22 -20.26 -3.52
C SER A 30 -0.72 -20.14 -3.77
N TYR A 31 -0.18 -18.95 -3.68
CA TYR A 31 1.21 -18.66 -3.98
C TYR A 31 2.04 -18.55 -2.69
N LYS A 32 3.31 -18.95 -2.77
CA LYS A 32 4.29 -18.79 -1.68
C LYS A 32 5.64 -18.39 -2.25
N THR A 33 6.27 -17.41 -1.62
CA THR A 33 7.69 -17.11 -1.79
C THR A 33 8.31 -16.75 -0.44
N ASN A 34 9.58 -17.14 -0.25
CA ASN A 34 10.37 -16.79 0.93
C ASN A 34 11.31 -15.60 0.64
N THR A 35 11.25 -15.04 -0.56
CA THR A 35 12.19 -14.02 -1.06
C THR A 35 11.48 -12.75 -1.47
N ALA A 36 10.24 -12.55 -1.01
CA ALA A 36 9.57 -11.27 -1.16
C ALA A 36 10.46 -10.17 -0.61
N GLY A 37 10.54 -9.04 -1.30
CA GLY A 37 11.51 -8.00 -0.97
C GLY A 37 10.90 -6.61 -0.87
N TRP A 38 11.36 -5.86 0.11
CA TRP A 38 11.15 -4.42 0.21
C TRP A 38 12.45 -3.71 0.58
N GLY A 39 13.08 -3.10 -0.40
CA GLY A 39 14.43 -2.60 -0.24
C GLY A 39 15.41 -3.72 0.11
N SER A 40 16.09 -3.60 1.25
CA SER A 40 16.98 -4.63 1.77
C SER A 40 16.30 -5.71 2.62
N ILE A 41 15.02 -5.51 2.94
CA ILE A 41 14.25 -6.43 3.76
C ILE A 41 13.77 -7.60 2.89
N ARG A 42 13.83 -8.82 3.45
CA ARG A 42 13.26 -10.03 2.85
C ARG A 42 12.25 -10.62 3.81
N PHE A 43 11.13 -11.09 3.26
CA PHE A 43 10.04 -11.66 4.05
C PHE A 43 9.34 -12.78 3.29
N THR A 44 8.57 -13.59 4.00
CA THR A 44 7.74 -14.62 3.40
C THR A 44 6.39 -14.03 3.01
N LEU A 45 6.01 -14.25 1.76
CA LEU A 45 4.70 -13.86 1.26
C LEU A 45 3.93 -15.10 0.84
N CYS A 46 2.75 -15.28 1.45
CA CYS A 46 1.81 -16.32 1.09
C CYS A 46 0.44 -15.71 0.77
N THR A 47 -0.27 -16.34 -0.16
CA THR A 47 -1.64 -16.01 -0.50
C THR A 47 -2.52 -17.25 -0.41
N ASP A 48 -3.79 -17.05 -0.07
CA ASP A 48 -4.80 -18.08 -0.06
C ASP A 48 -5.29 -18.42 -1.49
N PRO A 49 -6.22 -19.37 -1.67
CA PRO A 49 -6.79 -19.70 -2.98
C PRO A 49 -7.61 -18.58 -3.63
N ASN A 50 -7.93 -17.52 -2.91
CA ASN A 50 -8.59 -16.32 -3.46
C ASN A 50 -7.58 -15.29 -3.98
N GLY A 51 -6.29 -15.45 -3.63
CA GLY A 51 -5.25 -14.45 -3.87
C GLY A 51 -5.23 -13.37 -2.79
N PHE A 52 -5.75 -13.65 -1.60
CA PHE A 52 -5.65 -12.73 -0.47
C PHE A 52 -4.36 -13.02 0.32
N ARG A 53 -3.74 -11.97 0.84
CA ARG A 53 -2.58 -12.08 1.70
C ARG A 53 -2.93 -12.88 2.95
N SER A 54 -2.19 -13.94 3.27
CA SER A 54 -2.54 -14.84 4.36
C SER A 54 -1.32 -15.50 5.01
N ALA A 55 -1.53 -16.13 6.18
CA ALA A 55 -0.57 -17.05 6.74
C ALA A 55 -0.34 -18.23 5.78
N CYS A 56 0.91 -18.71 5.69
CA CYS A 56 1.27 -19.76 4.74
C CYS A 56 0.53 -21.09 5.00
N LYS A 57 0.10 -21.34 6.23
CA LYS A 57 -0.75 -22.51 6.58
C LYS A 57 -2.12 -22.46 5.89
N ASN A 58 -2.60 -21.28 5.48
CA ASN A 58 -3.90 -21.07 4.84
C ASN A 58 -3.81 -21.11 3.30
N GLN A 59 -2.64 -21.38 2.71
CA GLN A 59 -2.40 -21.34 1.27
C GLN A 59 -3.39 -22.16 0.44
N TYR A 60 -3.95 -23.21 1.01
CA TYR A 60 -4.92 -24.10 0.32
C TYR A 60 -6.31 -24.05 0.93
N ARG A 61 -6.56 -23.15 1.89
CA ARG A 61 -7.86 -23.00 2.54
C ARG A 61 -8.75 -22.08 1.73
N TYR A 62 -9.61 -22.63 0.90
CA TYR A 62 -10.57 -21.86 0.12
C TYR A 62 -11.80 -21.49 0.96
N LEU A 63 -12.08 -20.19 1.05
CA LEU A 63 -13.26 -19.64 1.72
C LEU A 63 -13.83 -18.52 0.85
N LYS A 64 -15.15 -18.36 0.87
CA LYS A 64 -15.89 -17.19 0.34
C LYS A 64 -16.72 -16.47 1.41
N ASP A 65 -16.78 -17.00 2.59
CA ASP A 65 -17.56 -16.49 3.72
C ASP A 65 -16.59 -16.12 4.85
N PHE A 66 -16.51 -14.83 5.16
CA PHE A 66 -15.61 -14.24 6.11
C PHE A 66 -16.38 -13.45 7.17
N ASP A 67 -15.91 -13.47 8.40
CA ASP A 67 -16.43 -12.60 9.43
C ASP A 67 -15.92 -11.16 9.24
N ILE A 68 -14.62 -11.00 8.96
CA ILE A 68 -13.99 -9.68 8.81
C ILE A 68 -13.11 -9.67 7.55
N GLY A 69 -13.29 -8.64 6.71
CA GLY A 69 -12.38 -8.29 5.61
C GLY A 69 -11.62 -7.02 5.92
N PHE A 70 -10.28 -7.09 6.01
CA PHE A 70 -9.42 -5.92 6.12
C PHE A 70 -9.03 -5.43 4.74
N ILE A 71 -9.23 -4.15 4.44
CA ILE A 71 -8.82 -3.54 3.18
C ILE A 71 -8.07 -2.24 3.45
N GLY A 72 -7.10 -1.93 2.61
CA GLY A 72 -6.20 -0.80 2.73
C GLY A 72 -5.07 -0.91 1.72
N ASP A 73 -4.01 -0.17 1.95
CA ASP A 73 -2.81 -0.12 1.13
C ASP A 73 -1.67 -1.03 1.62
N SER A 74 -0.43 -0.58 1.39
CA SER A 74 0.82 -1.29 1.73
C SER A 74 0.99 -1.58 3.22
N ASN A 75 0.41 -0.77 4.10
CA ASN A 75 0.46 -0.99 5.55
C ASN A 75 -0.45 -2.14 5.97
N THR A 76 -1.62 -2.24 5.35
CA THR A 76 -2.58 -3.32 5.61
C THR A 76 -2.20 -4.62 4.88
N GLU A 77 -1.55 -4.52 3.70
CA GLU A 77 -0.99 -5.67 2.96
C GLU A 77 0.13 -6.39 3.73
N PRO A 78 0.72 -5.88 4.67
CA PRO A 78 1.98 -5.84 5.39
C PRO A 78 3.23 -6.01 4.51
N VAL A 79 3.51 -5.00 3.69
CA VAL A 79 4.73 -4.96 2.89
C VAL A 79 5.96 -4.87 3.79
N GLY A 80 6.91 -5.78 3.59
CA GLY A 80 8.19 -5.80 4.31
C GLY A 80 8.21 -6.64 5.58
N ILE A 81 7.10 -7.27 5.97
CA ILE A 81 7.03 -8.19 7.12
C ILE A 81 6.26 -9.46 6.77
N ASN A 82 6.44 -10.52 7.55
CA ASN A 82 5.62 -11.71 7.40
C ASN A 82 4.18 -11.42 7.82
N TYR A 83 3.24 -12.17 7.28
CA TYR A 83 1.83 -11.98 7.60
C TYR A 83 1.56 -12.10 9.11
N GLU A 84 2.17 -13.08 9.74
CA GLU A 84 1.98 -13.40 11.16
C GLU A 84 2.47 -12.28 12.10
N ASP A 85 3.41 -11.46 11.64
CA ASP A 85 3.97 -10.32 12.37
C ASP A 85 3.18 -9.02 12.12
N SER A 86 2.21 -9.04 11.20
CA SER A 86 1.36 -7.89 10.89
C SER A 86 0.19 -7.78 11.87
N PHE A 87 -0.41 -6.58 11.96
CA PHE A 87 -1.59 -6.40 12.81
C PHE A 87 -2.77 -7.29 12.36
N VAL A 88 -2.99 -7.47 11.04
CA VAL A 88 -4.02 -8.38 10.54
C VAL A 88 -3.71 -9.83 10.91
N GLY A 89 -2.44 -10.24 10.78
CA GLY A 89 -2.01 -11.59 11.14
C GLY A 89 -2.07 -11.87 12.64
N ILE A 90 -1.80 -10.86 13.47
CA ILE A 90 -1.96 -10.94 14.93
C ILE A 90 -3.45 -11.12 15.28
N ILE A 91 -4.34 -10.31 14.67
CA ILE A 91 -5.79 -10.43 14.86
C ILE A 91 -6.28 -11.82 14.40
N ASP A 92 -5.85 -12.30 13.23
CA ASP A 92 -6.20 -13.63 12.70
C ASP A 92 -5.73 -14.77 13.63
N ASN A 93 -4.61 -14.56 14.32
CA ASN A 93 -4.11 -15.53 15.28
C ASN A 93 -4.82 -15.47 16.63
N GLU A 94 -5.20 -14.29 17.11
CA GLU A 94 -5.91 -14.11 18.39
C GLU A 94 -7.37 -14.56 18.30
N PHE A 95 -8.07 -14.25 17.23
CA PHE A 95 -9.48 -14.55 17.01
C PHE A 95 -9.68 -15.78 16.13
N LYS A 96 -9.24 -16.96 16.60
CA LYS A 96 -9.29 -18.22 15.85
C LYS A 96 -10.68 -18.73 15.49
N ASP A 97 -11.69 -18.25 16.15
CA ASP A 97 -13.11 -18.49 15.86
C ASP A 97 -13.64 -17.64 14.70
N LYS A 98 -12.89 -16.61 14.27
CA LYS A 98 -13.23 -15.72 13.19
C LYS A 98 -12.54 -16.14 11.89
N LYS A 99 -13.22 -15.93 10.77
CA LYS A 99 -12.68 -16.07 9.43
C LYS A 99 -12.27 -14.68 8.95
N ILE A 100 -10.98 -14.44 8.86
CA ILE A 100 -10.40 -13.14 8.50
C ILE A 100 -9.84 -13.19 7.09
N ALA A 101 -10.13 -12.16 6.28
CA ALA A 101 -9.52 -11.94 4.97
C ALA A 101 -8.69 -10.65 4.97
N ASN A 102 -7.44 -10.72 4.50
CA ASN A 102 -6.67 -9.53 4.18
C ASN A 102 -6.78 -9.22 2.68
N LEU A 103 -7.63 -8.26 2.36
CA LEU A 103 -7.95 -7.84 1.00
C LEU A 103 -7.01 -6.74 0.48
N ALA A 104 -6.12 -6.24 1.33
CA ALA A 104 -5.27 -5.10 1.02
C ALA A 104 -4.23 -5.41 -0.06
N ILE A 105 -3.89 -4.39 -0.82
CA ILE A 105 -2.84 -4.41 -1.84
C ILE A 105 -2.18 -3.04 -1.87
N SER A 106 -0.86 -3.02 -1.94
CA SER A 106 -0.07 -1.79 -2.03
C SER A 106 -0.53 -0.86 -3.14
N SER A 107 -0.48 0.44 -2.88
CA SER A 107 -0.93 1.48 -3.81
C SER A 107 -2.39 1.33 -4.22
N SER A 108 -3.22 0.99 -3.27
CA SER A 108 -4.66 1.01 -3.40
C SER A 108 -5.22 2.25 -2.71
N SER A 109 -6.35 2.72 -3.19
CA SER A 109 -7.08 3.89 -2.69
C SER A 109 -8.56 3.57 -2.55
N PRO A 110 -9.37 4.43 -1.96
CA PRO A 110 -10.81 4.24 -1.82
C PRO A 110 -11.56 3.88 -3.11
N ALA A 111 -11.13 4.37 -4.27
CA ALA A 111 -11.67 3.93 -5.56
C ALA A 111 -11.45 2.43 -5.79
N ILE A 112 -10.24 1.94 -5.49
CA ILE A 112 -9.89 0.52 -5.60
C ILE A 112 -10.60 -0.31 -4.54
N TYR A 113 -10.73 0.21 -3.31
CA TYR A 113 -11.45 -0.48 -2.23
C TYR A 113 -12.90 -0.76 -2.63
N TYR A 114 -13.59 0.27 -3.11
CA TYR A 114 -14.96 0.12 -3.61
C TYR A 114 -15.06 -0.92 -4.74
N ALA A 115 -14.28 -0.78 -5.80
CA ALA A 115 -14.35 -1.66 -6.96
C ALA A 115 -14.03 -3.12 -6.58
N LYS A 116 -13.05 -3.34 -5.69
CA LYS A 116 -12.68 -4.67 -5.22
C LYS A 116 -13.78 -5.31 -4.39
N ILE A 117 -14.37 -4.59 -3.44
CA ILE A 117 -15.47 -5.11 -2.63
C ILE A 117 -16.69 -5.38 -3.50
N ASN A 118 -17.05 -4.46 -4.41
CA ASN A 118 -18.16 -4.67 -5.35
C ASN A 118 -17.96 -5.95 -6.21
N PHE A 119 -16.75 -6.14 -6.74
CA PHE A 119 -16.40 -7.36 -7.47
C PHE A 119 -16.52 -8.61 -6.60
N LEU A 120 -16.01 -8.59 -5.37
CA LEU A 120 -16.08 -9.75 -4.48
C LEU A 120 -17.51 -10.11 -4.14
N LEU A 121 -18.36 -9.14 -3.79
CA LEU A 121 -19.77 -9.37 -3.49
C LEU A 121 -20.54 -9.91 -4.71
N SER A 122 -20.27 -9.37 -5.90
CA SER A 122 -20.85 -9.87 -7.16
C SER A 122 -20.39 -11.29 -7.50
N ASN A 123 -19.28 -11.77 -6.92
CA ASN A 123 -18.78 -13.14 -7.06
C ASN A 123 -19.07 -14.01 -5.83
N GLU A 124 -20.17 -13.69 -5.12
CA GLU A 124 -20.72 -14.48 -4.00
C GLU A 124 -19.83 -14.55 -2.75
N TYR A 125 -18.83 -13.66 -2.63
CA TYR A 125 -18.12 -13.50 -1.36
C TYR A 125 -19.04 -12.85 -0.33
N LYS A 126 -18.89 -13.26 0.92
CA LYS A 126 -19.69 -12.76 2.04
C LYS A 126 -18.77 -12.25 3.15
N PHE A 127 -19.16 -11.15 3.74
CA PHE A 127 -18.49 -10.54 4.88
C PHE A 127 -19.56 -10.10 5.88
N LYS A 128 -19.26 -10.17 7.17
CA LYS A 128 -20.09 -9.52 8.21
C LYS A 128 -19.63 -8.08 8.42
N GLU A 129 -18.32 -7.85 8.34
CA GLU A 129 -17.70 -6.54 8.52
C GLU A 129 -16.56 -6.32 7.52
N ILE A 130 -16.45 -5.10 7.01
CA ILE A 130 -15.28 -4.61 6.28
C ILE A 130 -14.62 -3.51 7.15
N VAL A 131 -13.35 -3.71 7.44
CA VAL A 131 -12.50 -2.73 8.13
C VAL A 131 -11.58 -2.07 7.10
N VAL A 132 -11.80 -0.79 6.85
CA VAL A 132 -11.01 0.00 5.90
C VAL A 132 -9.93 0.75 6.66
N PHE A 133 -8.69 0.59 6.23
CA PHE A 133 -7.57 1.41 6.69
C PHE A 133 -7.19 2.41 5.61
N ILE A 134 -7.33 3.70 5.92
CA ILE A 134 -7.00 4.81 5.02
C ILE A 134 -5.72 5.47 5.51
N ASP A 135 -4.83 5.80 4.58
CA ASP A 135 -3.71 6.66 4.88
C ASP A 135 -3.80 8.00 4.09
N PRO A 136 -3.08 9.04 4.52
CA PRO A 136 -3.12 10.33 3.84
C PRO A 136 -2.69 10.31 2.37
N SER A 137 -1.92 9.32 1.92
CA SER A 137 -1.49 9.21 0.53
C SER A 137 -2.60 8.69 -0.40
N ASP A 138 -3.54 7.91 0.13
CA ASP A 138 -4.66 7.34 -0.61
C ASP A 138 -5.54 8.44 -1.24
N MET A 139 -5.67 9.57 -0.54
CA MET A 139 -6.48 10.70 -1.01
C MET A 139 -5.89 11.31 -2.28
N LEU A 140 -4.57 11.45 -2.34
CA LEU A 140 -3.90 11.96 -3.54
C LEU A 140 -3.91 10.93 -4.67
N GLU A 141 -3.85 9.66 -4.35
CA GLU A 141 -3.94 8.59 -5.34
C GLU A 141 -5.33 8.53 -5.99
N ASP A 142 -6.40 8.77 -5.25
CA ASP A 142 -7.76 8.84 -5.78
C ASP A 142 -7.95 9.99 -6.80
N VAL A 143 -7.34 11.13 -6.55
CA VAL A 143 -7.47 12.27 -7.48
C VAL A 143 -6.53 12.13 -8.67
N ALA A 144 -5.30 11.73 -8.41
CA ALA A 144 -4.24 11.82 -9.39
C ALA A 144 -4.06 10.54 -10.21
N CYS A 145 -4.31 9.37 -9.60
CA CYS A 145 -3.91 8.09 -10.19
C CYS A 145 -5.08 7.23 -10.65
N TYR A 146 -6.21 7.35 -9.98
CA TYR A 146 -7.33 6.44 -10.21
C TYR A 146 -8.63 7.19 -10.46
N GLY A 147 -9.49 6.58 -11.22
CA GLY A 147 -10.88 7.01 -11.43
C GLY A 147 -11.78 5.79 -11.42
N LEU A 148 -13.08 6.00 -11.23
CA LEU A 148 -14.10 4.96 -11.37
C LEU A 148 -14.96 5.28 -12.60
N GLU A 149 -14.98 4.36 -13.55
CA GLU A 149 -15.88 4.37 -14.72
C GLU A 149 -16.67 3.07 -14.70
N ASP A 150 -18.00 3.17 -14.59
CA ASP A 150 -18.88 2.00 -14.50
C ASP A 150 -18.44 0.94 -13.48
N ASP A 151 -18.04 1.39 -12.29
CA ASP A 151 -17.53 0.55 -11.17
C ASP A 151 -16.20 -0.16 -11.46
N VAL A 152 -15.54 0.15 -12.57
CA VAL A 152 -14.20 -0.32 -12.92
C VAL A 152 -13.17 0.78 -12.64
N VAL A 153 -12.07 0.40 -12.05
CA VAL A 153 -10.97 1.36 -11.80
C VAL A 153 -10.20 1.61 -13.08
N VAL A 154 -10.14 2.87 -13.47
CA VAL A 154 -9.29 3.33 -14.58
C VAL A 154 -8.07 4.06 -14.05
N ARG A 155 -6.92 3.83 -14.70
CA ARG A 155 -5.69 4.52 -14.33
C ARG A 155 -5.56 5.82 -15.10
N LYS A 156 -5.43 6.93 -14.38
CA LYS A 156 -5.12 8.24 -14.96
C LYS A 156 -3.62 8.31 -15.27
N MET A 157 -3.25 8.45 -16.53
CA MET A 157 -1.84 8.35 -16.97
C MET A 157 -1.04 9.67 -16.85
N ASP A 158 -1.71 10.80 -16.69
CA ASP A 158 -1.13 12.13 -16.91
C ASP A 158 -0.62 12.83 -15.65
N SER A 159 -0.68 12.18 -14.50
CA SER A 159 -0.27 12.78 -13.24
C SER A 159 1.19 12.45 -12.89
N ALA A 160 1.98 13.47 -12.62
CA ALA A 160 3.34 13.34 -12.13
C ALA A 160 3.43 12.54 -10.80
N ILE A 161 2.36 12.52 -10.01
CA ILE A 161 2.25 11.78 -8.75
C ILE A 161 2.24 10.28 -9.02
N CYS A 162 1.51 9.85 -10.05
CA CYS A 162 1.38 8.42 -10.41
C CYS A 162 2.53 7.90 -11.26
N THR A 163 3.21 8.78 -11.96
CA THR A 163 4.33 8.41 -12.85
C THR A 163 5.70 8.48 -12.18
N SER A 164 5.78 8.88 -10.93
CA SER A 164 6.95 9.15 -10.12
C SER A 164 7.30 10.63 -10.04
N VAL A 165 7.63 11.08 -8.83
CA VAL A 165 8.38 12.33 -8.65
C VAL A 165 9.59 12.25 -9.59
N PRO A 166 9.77 13.23 -10.48
CA PRO A 166 10.95 13.24 -11.35
C PRO A 166 12.19 13.16 -10.45
N LEU A 167 13.02 12.14 -10.67
CA LEU A 167 14.27 11.99 -9.96
C LEU A 167 15.05 13.29 -10.11
N ASN A 168 15.47 13.89 -9.01
CA ASN A 168 16.41 14.98 -9.09
C ASN A 168 17.72 14.49 -9.76
N LEU A 169 18.57 15.41 -10.19
CA LEU A 169 19.80 15.06 -10.93
C LEU A 169 20.65 14.05 -10.15
N ASN A 170 20.75 14.19 -8.83
CA ASN A 170 21.52 13.29 -7.96
C ASN A 170 20.91 11.88 -7.92
N GLU A 171 19.58 11.77 -7.90
CA GLU A 171 18.88 10.48 -7.95
C GLU A 171 19.03 9.80 -9.31
N LYS A 172 19.03 10.57 -10.40
CA LYS A 172 19.32 10.06 -11.75
C LYS A 172 20.76 9.53 -11.86
N ILE A 173 21.73 10.29 -11.38
CA ILE A 173 23.15 9.88 -11.34
C ILE A 173 23.31 8.62 -10.47
N PHE A 174 22.72 8.60 -9.28
CA PHE A 174 22.75 7.45 -8.39
C PHE A 174 22.15 6.20 -9.03
N THR A 175 21.01 6.34 -9.71
CA THR A 175 20.37 5.24 -10.44
C THR A 175 21.24 4.75 -11.60
N LEU A 176 21.88 5.66 -12.33
CA LEU A 176 22.78 5.35 -13.44
C LEU A 176 24.05 4.62 -12.94
N VAL A 177 24.65 5.08 -11.87
CA VAL A 177 25.82 4.45 -11.23
C VAL A 177 25.44 3.05 -10.72
N ARG A 178 24.31 2.90 -10.08
CA ARG A 178 23.82 1.62 -9.58
C ARG A 178 23.55 0.60 -10.69
N SER A 179 22.95 1.03 -11.79
CA SER A 179 22.61 0.13 -12.91
C SER A 179 23.82 -0.30 -13.71
N ASN A 180 24.82 0.58 -13.87
CA ASN A 180 25.96 0.35 -14.75
C ASN A 180 27.26 -0.03 -14.03
N LEU A 181 27.40 0.34 -12.75
CA LEU A 181 28.60 0.11 -11.95
C LEU A 181 28.26 -0.69 -10.69
N LYS A 182 27.66 -1.86 -10.84
CA LYS A 182 27.19 -2.70 -9.73
C LYS A 182 28.27 -2.98 -8.67
N LEU A 183 29.50 -3.24 -9.09
CA LEU A 183 30.62 -3.52 -8.18
C LEU A 183 31.00 -2.30 -7.34
N SER A 184 31.11 -1.14 -7.95
CA SER A 184 31.40 0.14 -7.27
C SER A 184 30.28 0.52 -6.30
N PHE A 185 29.03 0.22 -6.67
CA PHE A 185 27.88 0.45 -5.81
C PHE A 185 27.91 -0.46 -4.56
N VAL A 186 28.23 -1.74 -4.72
CA VAL A 186 28.38 -2.68 -3.59
C VAL A 186 29.51 -2.23 -2.67
N LEU A 187 30.65 -1.83 -3.22
CA LEU A 187 31.78 -1.31 -2.46
C LEU A 187 31.38 -0.05 -1.66
N PHE A 188 30.75 0.91 -2.32
CA PHE A 188 30.25 2.14 -1.67
C PHE A 188 29.26 1.82 -0.54
N LYS A 189 28.31 0.90 -0.76
CA LYS A 189 27.34 0.48 0.25
C LYS A 189 28.02 -0.19 1.45
N THR A 190 29.07 -0.99 1.19
CA THR A 190 29.85 -1.65 2.24
C THR A 190 30.63 -0.64 3.07
N ILE A 191 31.34 0.29 2.43
CA ILE A 191 32.08 1.37 3.10
C ILE A 191 31.11 2.22 3.94
N HIS A 192 29.99 2.64 3.37
CA HIS A 192 28.99 3.44 4.08
C HIS A 192 28.43 2.70 5.30
N LYS A 193 28.13 1.40 5.18
CA LYS A 193 27.66 0.56 6.30
C LYS A 193 28.73 0.44 7.39
N THR A 194 29.99 0.27 7.01
CA THR A 194 31.11 0.18 7.97
C THR A 194 31.30 1.48 8.71
N LEU A 195 31.30 2.62 8.01
CA LEU A 195 31.41 3.94 8.62
C LEU A 195 30.25 4.28 9.56
N ASN A 196 29.06 3.84 9.22
CA ASN A 196 27.86 3.96 10.06
C ASN A 196 28.00 3.12 11.36
N ASN A 197 28.48 1.88 11.23
CA ASN A 197 28.73 1.01 12.38
C ASN A 197 29.85 1.52 13.30
N LEU A 198 30.77 2.30 12.77
CA LEU A 198 31.83 2.95 13.54
C LEU A 198 31.40 4.29 14.18
N GLY A 199 30.13 4.68 14.02
CA GLY A 199 29.59 5.94 14.55
C GLY A 199 30.14 7.20 13.85
N LEU A 200 30.86 7.04 12.73
CA LEU A 200 31.44 8.15 11.96
C LEU A 200 30.40 8.82 11.04
N PHE A 201 29.24 8.19 10.86
CA PHE A 201 28.08 8.76 10.19
C PHE A 201 26.83 8.50 11.03
N GLU A 202 26.17 9.55 11.41
CA GLU A 202 24.83 9.45 12.01
C GLU A 202 23.80 9.24 10.88
N TYR A 203 23.15 8.08 10.84
CA TYR A 203 22.01 7.87 9.95
C TYR A 203 20.86 8.74 10.44
N LYS A 204 20.81 9.98 10.00
CA LYS A 204 19.60 10.78 10.12
C LYS A 204 18.59 10.16 9.13
N MET A 205 17.45 9.68 9.65
CA MET A 205 16.31 9.34 8.79
C MET A 205 16.19 10.43 7.72
N PRO A 206 16.17 10.08 6.44
CA PRO A 206 16.08 11.10 5.42
C PRO A 206 14.86 11.96 5.73
N ASN A 207 15.02 13.28 5.74
CA ASN A 207 13.91 14.23 5.83
C ASN A 207 12.81 13.95 4.79
N LYS A 208 13.09 13.10 3.83
CA LYS A 208 12.21 12.64 2.76
C LYS A 208 10.96 11.90 3.27
N ILE A 209 11.08 11.08 4.34
CA ILE A 209 9.91 10.38 4.92
C ILE A 209 9.03 11.37 5.70
N LEU A 210 9.65 12.33 6.38
CA LEU A 210 8.93 13.36 7.16
C LEU A 210 8.32 14.45 6.27
N ASN A 211 8.85 14.64 5.08
CA ASN A 211 8.43 15.66 4.13
C ASN A 211 7.95 15.01 2.81
N ASP A 212 7.39 13.81 2.86
CA ASP A 212 6.75 13.20 1.69
C ASP A 212 5.60 14.13 1.25
N PRO A 213 5.60 14.62 0.00
CA PRO A 213 4.55 15.52 -0.49
C PRO A 213 3.15 14.93 -0.33
N ARG A 214 3.02 13.59 -0.38
CA ARG A 214 1.74 12.89 -0.28
C ARG A 214 1.13 12.94 1.12
N SER A 215 1.94 13.22 2.15
CA SER A 215 1.51 13.26 3.55
C SER A 215 1.82 14.57 4.26
N SER A 216 2.66 15.42 3.69
CA SER A 216 3.08 16.68 4.35
C SER A 216 1.93 17.65 4.58
N TRP A 217 0.85 17.54 3.83
CA TRP A 217 -0.35 18.33 4.00
C TRP A 217 -1.05 18.10 5.34
N THR A 218 -0.86 16.94 5.97
CA THR A 218 -1.47 16.61 7.26
C THR A 218 -0.91 17.41 8.45
N HIS A 219 0.26 18.03 8.28
CA HIS A 219 0.92 18.85 9.32
C HIS A 219 1.41 20.20 8.79
N ASN A 220 1.06 20.57 7.59
CA ASN A 220 1.59 21.78 6.94
C ASN A 220 0.61 22.41 5.95
N TYR A 221 -0.53 22.88 6.49
CA TYR A 221 -1.67 23.37 5.73
C TYR A 221 -1.39 24.59 4.84
N ASN A 222 -0.40 25.41 5.22
CA ASN A 222 -0.13 26.70 4.55
C ASN A 222 0.88 26.60 3.42
N LYS A 223 1.32 25.40 3.04
CA LYS A 223 2.30 25.27 1.97
C LYS A 223 1.66 25.16 0.60
N LYS A 224 2.43 25.60 -0.38
CA LYS A 224 2.17 25.49 -1.81
C LYS A 224 1.63 24.12 -2.25
N TYR A 225 2.07 23.04 -1.61
CA TYR A 225 1.58 21.68 -1.86
C TYR A 225 0.07 21.50 -1.68
N TYR A 226 -0.52 22.18 -0.70
CA TYR A 226 -1.95 22.04 -0.45
C TYR A 226 -2.78 22.56 -1.64
N ASN A 227 -2.33 23.64 -2.25
CA ASN A 227 -3.00 24.23 -3.41
C ASN A 227 -2.60 23.56 -4.73
N ASP A 228 -1.30 23.25 -4.92
CA ASP A 228 -0.79 22.67 -6.16
C ASP A 228 -1.27 21.22 -6.37
N LEU A 229 -1.56 20.48 -5.28
CA LEU A 229 -2.04 19.10 -5.32
C LEU A 229 -3.55 19.00 -5.19
N ASP A 230 -4.25 20.11 -5.08
CA ASP A 230 -5.70 20.20 -4.88
C ASP A 230 -6.21 19.23 -3.79
N ILE A 231 -5.64 19.35 -2.60
CA ILE A 231 -5.95 18.49 -1.46
C ILE A 231 -7.45 18.49 -1.13
N LYS A 232 -8.11 19.65 -1.29
CA LYS A 232 -9.55 19.74 -1.06
C LYS A 232 -10.32 18.83 -2.02
N GLN A 233 -10.00 18.87 -3.31
CA GLN A 233 -10.61 17.99 -4.31
C GLN A 233 -10.27 16.52 -4.02
N SER A 234 -9.05 16.24 -3.55
CA SER A 234 -8.63 14.90 -3.15
C SER A 234 -9.48 14.36 -2.01
N ILE A 235 -9.73 15.16 -0.98
CA ILE A 235 -10.59 14.81 0.15
C ILE A 235 -12.03 14.57 -0.33
N ASP A 236 -12.59 15.48 -1.13
CA ASP A 236 -13.95 15.37 -1.64
C ASP A 236 -14.15 14.10 -2.50
N ILE A 237 -13.18 13.74 -3.34
CA ILE A 237 -13.23 12.51 -4.15
C ILE A 237 -13.12 11.26 -3.27
N THR A 238 -12.21 11.28 -2.31
CA THR A 238 -12.04 10.17 -1.35
C THR A 238 -13.31 9.94 -0.55
N ILE A 239 -13.90 11.00 -0.01
CA ILE A 239 -15.18 10.92 0.71
C ILE A 239 -16.26 10.30 -0.19
N LYS A 240 -16.38 10.78 -1.43
CA LYS A 240 -17.36 10.27 -2.39
C LYS A 240 -17.16 8.78 -2.70
N ASN A 241 -15.91 8.31 -2.81
CA ASN A 241 -15.61 6.89 -3.03
C ASN A 241 -15.92 6.07 -1.77
N MET A 242 -15.64 6.61 -0.59
CA MET A 242 -16.00 5.96 0.67
C MET A 242 -17.52 5.93 0.91
N GLU A 243 -18.26 6.96 0.50
CA GLU A 243 -19.74 6.96 0.54
C GLU A 243 -20.30 5.86 -0.37
N LYS A 244 -19.76 5.70 -1.60
CA LYS A 244 -20.14 4.59 -2.49
C LYS A 244 -19.89 3.23 -1.84
N LEU A 245 -18.75 3.05 -1.17
CA LEU A 245 -18.43 1.82 -0.45
C LEU A 245 -19.40 1.60 0.71
N SER A 246 -19.64 2.63 1.51
CA SER A 246 -20.59 2.58 2.62
C SER A 246 -22.01 2.18 2.17
N ASP A 247 -22.49 2.79 1.10
CA ASP A 247 -23.81 2.47 0.54
C ASP A 247 -23.88 1.04 -0.03
N LEU A 248 -22.80 0.57 -0.65
CA LEU A 248 -22.69 -0.81 -1.13
C LEU A 248 -22.77 -1.80 0.05
N LEU A 249 -22.00 -1.58 1.11
CA LEU A 249 -21.97 -2.44 2.29
C LEU A 249 -23.33 -2.44 3.01
N LYS A 250 -23.93 -1.26 3.17
CA LYS A 250 -25.23 -1.09 3.80
C LYS A 250 -26.34 -1.87 3.07
N ARG A 251 -26.36 -1.83 1.74
CA ARG A 251 -27.32 -2.61 0.92
C ARG A 251 -27.13 -4.12 1.08
N ASN A 252 -25.93 -4.56 1.44
CA ASN A 252 -25.60 -5.97 1.64
C ASN A 252 -25.63 -6.40 3.13
N ASN A 253 -26.07 -5.53 4.05
CA ASN A 253 -26.07 -5.75 5.51
C ASN A 253 -24.67 -6.11 6.05
N ILE A 254 -23.65 -5.39 5.62
CA ILE A 254 -22.27 -5.56 6.03
C ILE A 254 -21.86 -4.33 6.83
N ASP A 255 -21.28 -4.52 8.02
CA ASP A 255 -20.79 -3.45 8.85
C ASP A 255 -19.52 -2.82 8.25
N LEU A 256 -19.37 -1.51 8.42
CA LEU A 256 -18.18 -0.74 8.00
C LEU A 256 -17.51 -0.12 9.22
N SER A 257 -16.25 -0.47 9.41
CA SER A 257 -15.33 0.21 10.32
C SER A 257 -14.25 0.93 9.53
N VAL A 258 -13.89 2.16 9.92
CA VAL A 258 -12.84 2.95 9.27
C VAL A 258 -11.76 3.30 10.28
N ALA A 259 -10.52 3.04 9.93
CA ALA A 259 -9.35 3.44 10.68
C ALA A 259 -8.41 4.29 9.80
N VAL A 260 -7.68 5.21 10.42
CA VAL A 260 -6.73 6.09 9.73
C VAL A 260 -5.34 5.85 10.30
N TYR A 261 -4.36 5.63 9.42
CA TYR A 261 -2.96 5.58 9.85
C TYR A 261 -2.40 6.99 10.01
N PRO A 262 -1.81 7.31 11.16
CA PRO A 262 -1.02 8.51 11.29
C PRO A 262 0.32 8.33 10.54
N PHE A 263 0.66 9.29 9.69
CA PHE A 263 1.99 9.31 9.07
C PHE A 263 3.06 9.74 10.09
N PRO A 264 4.32 9.34 9.92
CA PRO A 264 5.41 9.74 10.83
C PRO A 264 5.54 11.25 11.02
N GLY A 265 5.27 12.03 9.97
CA GLY A 265 5.24 13.50 10.05
C GLY A 265 4.12 14.01 10.95
N THR A 266 2.92 13.45 10.83
CA THR A 266 1.78 13.79 11.68
C THR A 266 2.07 13.52 13.15
N LEU A 267 2.64 12.35 13.45
CA LEU A 267 3.02 11.98 14.83
C LEU A 267 4.14 12.86 15.38
N LYS A 268 5.13 13.22 14.54
CA LYS A 268 6.29 13.99 14.99
C LYS A 268 5.95 15.44 15.29
N TYR A 269 5.07 16.03 14.51
CA TYR A 269 4.77 17.47 14.62
C TYR A 269 3.57 17.77 15.49
N ASP A 270 2.89 16.71 16.01
CA ASP A 270 1.79 16.78 16.98
C ASP A 270 0.84 17.98 16.74
N THR A 271 0.43 18.14 15.50
CA THR A 271 -0.49 19.22 15.14
C THR A 271 -1.90 18.73 15.39
N PRO A 272 -2.65 19.38 16.29
CA PRO A 272 -4.07 19.07 16.44
C PRO A 272 -4.77 19.30 15.10
N THR A 273 -5.44 18.29 14.64
CA THR A 273 -6.32 18.34 13.46
C THR A 273 -7.61 19.07 13.79
#